data_eec95f2ef2a6f9b19f112de436d358b6
#
_entry.id   eec95f2ef2a6f9b19f112de436d358b6
#
_cell.length_a   1.000
_cell.length_b   1.000
_cell.length_c   1.000
_cell.angle_alpha   90.00
_cell.angle_beta   90.00
_cell.angle_gamma   90.00
#
_symmetry.space_group_name_H-M   'P 1'
#
loop_
_entity.id
_entity.type
_entity.pdbx_description
1 polymer ?
#
loop_
_entity_poly.entity_id
_entity_poly.type
_entity_poly.pdbx_seq_one_letter_code
_entity_poly.pdbx_strand_id
1 'polypeptide(L)'
;LHLSIRRQRQMCIRDSAEVIQIKIAQGAKPGEGGQLPGDKVDKLIATLRYANPGITLISPPPHHDIYSIEDLAQLIFDLKQVNPNAFVSVKLVAEAGVGTVAAGVAKAYADFITISGYDGGTAASPLSSIKYAGGPWEMGLSETHQTLRANNLRKNVRLQADGGLKTGVDVVKAAILGAESFGFGTGPMIAMGCKYLRICHLNNCATGVATQNKVLRKYHFIGKDEMVMNYFKFIAEETRILLANLGYKKLSD
;
A
#
# COMPACT_ATOMS: atom_id res chain seq x y z
N LEU A 1 -27.63 -4.85 -13.68
CA LEU A 1 -27.76 -4.94 -12.20
C LEU A 1 -26.38 -4.96 -11.51
N HIS A 2 -25.41 -5.74 -12.00
CA HIS A 2 -24.07 -5.87 -11.37
C HIS A 2 -23.26 -4.56 -11.37
N LEU A 3 -23.36 -3.73 -12.40
CA LEU A 3 -22.65 -2.45 -12.47
C LEU A 3 -23.23 -1.41 -11.51
N SER A 4 -24.54 -1.38 -11.30
CA SER A 4 -25.20 -0.43 -10.39
C SER A 4 -24.86 -0.71 -8.93
N ILE A 5 -24.79 -1.99 -8.52
CA ILE A 5 -24.45 -2.39 -7.14
C ILE A 5 -22.96 -2.13 -6.83
N ARG A 6 -22.06 -2.33 -7.80
CA ARG A 6 -20.64 -1.94 -7.66
C ARG A 6 -20.47 -0.44 -7.47
N ARG A 7 -21.19 0.36 -8.27
CA ARG A 7 -21.21 1.83 -8.13
C ARG A 7 -21.76 2.26 -6.77
N GLN A 8 -22.85 1.66 -6.31
CA GLN A 8 -23.48 2.00 -5.04
C GLN A 8 -22.55 1.71 -3.83
N ARG A 9 -21.85 0.58 -3.83
CA ARG A 9 -20.85 0.28 -2.79
C ARG A 9 -19.65 1.21 -2.83
N GLN A 10 -19.16 1.55 -4.01
CA GLN A 10 -18.08 2.54 -4.17
C GLN A 10 -18.53 3.92 -3.68
N MET A 11 -19.78 4.30 -3.91
CA MET A 11 -20.35 5.55 -3.41
C MET A 11 -20.33 5.58 -1.88
N CYS A 12 -20.87 4.56 -1.20
CA CYS A 12 -20.87 4.51 0.27
C CYS A 12 -19.47 4.60 0.88
N ILE A 13 -18.46 3.97 0.28
CA ILE A 13 -17.07 4.05 0.75
C ILE A 13 -16.51 5.47 0.54
N ARG A 14 -16.75 6.07 -0.61
CA ARG A 14 -16.29 7.43 -0.93
C ARG A 14 -16.89 8.47 0.03
N ASP A 15 -18.17 8.34 0.34
CA ASP A 15 -18.89 9.31 1.18
C ASP A 15 -18.49 9.26 2.64
N SER A 16 -17.95 8.14 3.13
CA SER A 16 -17.64 7.92 4.56
C SER A 16 -16.15 7.78 4.89
N ALA A 17 -15.28 7.69 3.89
CA ALA A 17 -13.85 7.50 4.12
C ALA A 17 -13.17 8.80 4.56
N GLU A 18 -12.26 8.71 5.53
CA GLU A 18 -11.37 9.83 5.90
C GLU A 18 -10.22 9.99 4.90
N VAL A 19 -9.76 8.89 4.30
CA VAL A 19 -8.73 8.88 3.26
C VAL A 19 -9.16 7.96 2.11
N ILE A 20 -9.12 8.49 0.89
CA ILE A 20 -9.38 7.74 -0.34
C ILE A 20 -8.06 7.56 -1.08
N GLN A 21 -7.65 6.32 -1.32
CA GLN A 21 -6.39 6.05 -2.03
C GLN A 21 -6.63 5.57 -3.46
N ILE A 22 -6.09 6.31 -4.43
CA ILE A 22 -5.99 5.90 -5.83
C ILE A 22 -4.70 5.08 -5.95
N LYS A 23 -4.84 3.79 -6.25
CA LYS A 23 -3.71 2.89 -6.44
C LYS A 23 -3.40 2.76 -7.93
N ILE A 24 -2.30 3.35 -8.36
CA ILE A 24 -1.84 3.25 -9.77
C ILE A 24 -1.25 1.85 -10.01
N ALA A 25 -0.34 1.39 -9.14
CA ALA A 25 0.29 0.09 -9.27
C ALA A 25 0.72 -0.46 -7.89
N GLN A 26 1.33 -1.64 -7.88
CA GLN A 26 1.91 -2.28 -6.68
C GLN A 26 3.42 -2.34 -6.79
N GLY A 27 4.16 -2.02 -5.73
CA GLY A 27 5.61 -2.01 -5.71
C GLY A 27 6.26 -3.36 -6.07
N ALA A 28 5.66 -4.47 -5.61
CA ALA A 28 6.18 -5.81 -5.88
C ALA A 28 6.02 -6.27 -7.34
N LYS A 29 5.10 -5.69 -8.09
CA LYS A 29 4.81 -6.06 -9.48
C LYS A 29 4.30 -4.87 -10.28
N PRO A 30 5.15 -3.87 -10.51
CA PRO A 30 4.81 -2.72 -11.33
C PRO A 30 4.38 -3.19 -12.73
N GLY A 31 3.27 -2.66 -13.23
CA GLY A 31 2.75 -3.00 -14.56
C GLY A 31 1.99 -4.32 -14.70
N GLU A 32 1.93 -5.19 -13.68
CA GLU A 32 1.26 -6.50 -13.80
C GLU A 32 -0.23 -6.51 -13.36
N GLY A 33 -0.68 -5.53 -12.63
CA GLY A 33 -2.03 -5.49 -12.10
C GLY A 33 -2.28 -6.40 -10.90
N GLY A 34 -3.51 -6.34 -10.39
CA GLY A 34 -3.96 -7.14 -9.25
C GLY A 34 -4.51 -8.50 -9.69
N GLN A 35 -4.21 -9.55 -8.91
CA GLN A 35 -4.77 -10.88 -9.10
C GLN A 35 -5.21 -11.48 -7.77
N LEU A 36 -6.38 -12.11 -7.75
CA LEU A 36 -6.83 -12.96 -6.67
C LEU A 36 -7.08 -14.36 -7.25
N PRO A 37 -6.26 -15.37 -6.89
CA PRO A 37 -6.40 -16.74 -7.40
C PRO A 37 -7.78 -17.32 -7.12
N GLY A 38 -8.33 -18.10 -8.04
CA GLY A 38 -9.67 -18.69 -7.92
C GLY A 38 -9.85 -19.51 -6.64
N ASP A 39 -8.82 -20.24 -6.22
CA ASP A 39 -8.84 -21.04 -4.98
C ASP A 39 -9.02 -20.18 -3.70
N LYS A 40 -8.78 -18.87 -3.77
CA LYS A 40 -9.06 -17.91 -2.69
C LYS A 40 -10.44 -17.29 -2.79
N VAL A 41 -11.14 -17.47 -3.90
CA VAL A 41 -12.48 -16.92 -4.13
C VAL A 41 -13.52 -17.91 -3.65
N ASP A 42 -13.72 -17.98 -2.33
CA ASP A 42 -14.80 -18.76 -1.70
C ASP A 42 -16.16 -18.05 -1.88
N LYS A 43 -17.23 -18.63 -1.34
CA LYS A 43 -18.59 -18.06 -1.43
C LYS A 43 -18.67 -16.63 -0.85
N LEU A 44 -17.98 -16.39 0.28
CA LEU A 44 -17.98 -15.07 0.91
C LEU A 44 -17.27 -14.04 0.04
N ILE A 45 -16.07 -14.36 -0.43
CA ILE A 45 -15.29 -13.47 -1.30
C ILE A 45 -16.04 -13.23 -2.63
N ALA A 46 -16.61 -14.28 -3.21
CA ALA A 46 -17.40 -14.18 -4.43
C ALA A 46 -18.60 -13.22 -4.25
N THR A 47 -19.35 -13.36 -3.17
CA THR A 47 -20.45 -12.44 -2.84
C THR A 47 -19.97 -11.01 -2.70
N LEU A 48 -18.88 -10.77 -1.95
CA LEU A 48 -18.29 -9.44 -1.73
C LEU A 48 -17.74 -8.82 -3.02
N ARG A 49 -17.31 -9.64 -3.98
CA ARG A 49 -16.73 -9.19 -5.25
C ARG A 49 -17.71 -9.25 -6.42
N TYR A 50 -18.95 -9.67 -6.18
CA TYR A 50 -19.96 -9.89 -7.23
C TYR A 50 -19.46 -10.80 -8.36
N ALA A 51 -18.80 -11.88 -7.98
CA ALA A 51 -18.22 -12.88 -8.87
C ALA A 51 -18.72 -14.28 -8.52
N ASN A 52 -18.38 -15.27 -9.33
CA ASN A 52 -18.64 -16.68 -9.02
C ASN A 52 -17.50 -17.27 -8.17
N PRO A 53 -17.81 -18.16 -7.22
CA PRO A 53 -16.79 -18.90 -6.48
C PRO A 53 -15.84 -19.67 -7.41
N GLY A 54 -14.56 -19.73 -7.07
CA GLY A 54 -13.56 -20.47 -7.82
C GLY A 54 -13.00 -19.76 -9.06
N ILE A 55 -13.52 -18.60 -9.43
CA ILE A 55 -13.01 -17.84 -10.59
C ILE A 55 -11.91 -16.88 -10.14
N THR A 56 -10.76 -16.90 -10.83
CA THR A 56 -9.68 -15.94 -10.61
C THR A 56 -10.14 -14.52 -10.96
N LEU A 57 -9.94 -13.58 -10.03
CA LEU A 57 -10.26 -12.17 -10.21
C LEU A 57 -9.00 -11.41 -10.61
N ILE A 58 -9.07 -10.68 -11.72
CA ILE A 58 -7.97 -9.88 -12.27
C ILE A 58 -8.38 -8.42 -12.28
N SER A 59 -7.46 -7.54 -11.87
CA SER A 59 -7.60 -6.09 -12.00
C SER A 59 -6.50 -5.61 -12.94
N PRO A 60 -6.84 -4.85 -14.00
CA PRO A 60 -5.85 -4.38 -14.96
C PRO A 60 -4.85 -3.42 -14.30
N PRO A 61 -3.61 -3.37 -14.76
CA PRO A 61 -2.63 -2.34 -14.49
C PRO A 61 -2.55 -1.38 -15.70
N PRO A 62 -2.36 -0.11 -15.51
CA PRO A 62 -2.83 0.74 -14.43
C PRO A 62 -4.36 0.77 -14.36
N HIS A 63 -4.95 1.59 -13.51
CA HIS A 63 -6.40 1.80 -13.53
C HIS A 63 -6.83 2.20 -14.95
N HIS A 64 -7.72 1.40 -15.58
CA HIS A 64 -8.02 1.50 -17.01
C HIS A 64 -8.72 2.80 -17.46
N ASP A 65 -9.06 3.67 -16.51
CA ASP A 65 -9.63 5.00 -16.78
C ASP A 65 -8.59 6.13 -16.62
N ILE A 66 -7.32 5.81 -16.34
CA ILE A 66 -6.26 6.79 -16.11
C ILE A 66 -5.10 6.50 -17.07
N TYR A 67 -5.00 7.30 -18.11
CA TYR A 67 -3.95 7.19 -19.13
C TYR A 67 -2.98 8.37 -19.13
N SER A 68 -3.33 9.44 -18.41
CA SER A 68 -2.53 10.66 -18.31
C SER A 68 -2.60 11.26 -16.92
N ILE A 69 -1.76 12.24 -16.64
CA ILE A 69 -1.80 13.00 -15.38
C ILE A 69 -3.08 13.86 -15.28
N GLU A 70 -3.63 14.27 -16.41
CA GLU A 70 -4.87 15.03 -16.49
C GLU A 70 -6.06 14.17 -16.11
N ASP A 71 -6.13 12.91 -16.54
CA ASP A 71 -7.17 11.95 -16.13
C ASP A 71 -7.10 11.71 -14.62
N LEU A 72 -5.88 11.57 -14.07
CA LEU A 72 -5.70 11.45 -12.63
C LEU A 72 -6.14 12.71 -11.88
N ALA A 73 -5.81 13.89 -12.39
CA ALA A 73 -6.24 15.16 -11.81
C ALA A 73 -7.76 15.28 -11.79
N GLN A 74 -8.44 14.89 -12.87
CA GLN A 74 -9.90 14.85 -12.94
C GLN A 74 -10.47 13.90 -11.89
N LEU A 75 -9.91 12.69 -11.75
CA LEU A 75 -10.37 11.73 -10.74
C LEU A 75 -10.18 12.26 -9.31
N ILE A 76 -9.04 12.91 -9.02
CA ILE A 76 -8.80 13.53 -7.71
C ILE A 76 -9.84 14.63 -7.44
N PHE A 77 -10.11 15.48 -8.44
CA PHE A 77 -11.13 16.52 -8.34
C PHE A 77 -12.50 15.90 -8.06
N ASP A 78 -12.94 14.91 -8.83
CA ASP A 78 -14.23 14.25 -8.66
C ASP A 78 -14.38 13.62 -7.27
N LEU A 79 -13.34 12.98 -6.76
CA LEU A 79 -13.34 12.40 -5.42
C LEU A 79 -13.47 13.47 -4.33
N LYS A 80 -12.81 14.61 -4.49
CA LYS A 80 -12.94 15.75 -3.57
C LYS A 80 -14.30 16.44 -3.66
N GLN A 81 -15.00 16.40 -4.82
CA GLN A 81 -16.39 16.86 -4.91
C GLN A 81 -17.36 15.92 -4.20
N VAL A 82 -17.14 14.60 -4.31
CA VAL A 82 -17.99 13.60 -3.64
C VAL A 82 -17.82 13.65 -2.12
N ASN A 83 -16.58 13.77 -1.63
CA ASN A 83 -16.29 13.87 -0.20
C ASN A 83 -15.23 14.95 0.05
N PRO A 84 -15.64 16.20 0.25
CA PRO A 84 -14.72 17.32 0.48
C PRO A 84 -13.88 17.20 1.74
N ASN A 85 -14.29 16.38 2.71
CA ASN A 85 -13.58 16.18 3.97
C ASN A 85 -12.53 15.06 3.90
N ALA A 86 -12.56 14.22 2.87
CA ALA A 86 -11.60 13.14 2.72
C ALA A 86 -10.28 13.64 2.13
N PHE A 87 -9.18 13.14 2.66
CA PHE A 87 -7.88 13.27 2.01
C PHE A 87 -7.79 12.31 0.81
N VAL A 88 -7.24 12.78 -0.30
CA VAL A 88 -6.98 11.95 -1.47
C VAL A 88 -5.51 11.58 -1.53
N SER A 89 -5.23 10.29 -1.47
CA SER A 89 -3.89 9.70 -1.56
C SER A 89 -3.68 9.07 -2.93
N VAL A 90 -2.49 9.22 -3.50
CA VAL A 90 -2.09 8.49 -4.73
C VAL A 90 -0.91 7.59 -4.42
N LYS A 91 -1.05 6.29 -4.71
CA LYS A 91 0.00 5.30 -4.53
C LYS A 91 0.76 5.08 -5.83
N LEU A 92 2.06 5.37 -5.79
CA LEU A 92 3.03 5.22 -6.87
C LEU A 92 4.05 4.12 -6.52
N VAL A 93 4.75 3.63 -7.53
CA VAL A 93 5.80 2.63 -7.37
C VAL A 93 7.17 3.31 -7.32
N ALA A 94 8.07 2.77 -6.50
CA ALA A 94 9.47 3.19 -6.41
C ALA A 94 10.24 2.71 -7.65
N GLU A 95 10.13 3.44 -8.74
CA GLU A 95 10.85 3.22 -9.99
C GLU A 95 11.51 4.51 -10.46
N ALA A 96 12.47 4.42 -11.37
CA ALA A 96 13.17 5.59 -11.90
C ALA A 96 12.18 6.56 -12.58
N GLY A 97 12.28 7.85 -12.27
CA GLY A 97 11.37 8.86 -12.79
C GLY A 97 10.11 9.10 -11.96
N VAL A 98 9.91 8.36 -10.86
CA VAL A 98 8.74 8.52 -9.99
C VAL A 98 8.60 9.93 -9.42
N GLY A 99 9.72 10.64 -9.23
CA GLY A 99 9.71 12.04 -8.78
C GLY A 99 8.98 12.97 -9.75
N THR A 100 9.13 12.78 -11.05
CA THR A 100 8.42 13.55 -12.07
C THR A 100 6.91 13.27 -12.03
N VAL A 101 6.53 12.00 -11.91
CA VAL A 101 5.12 11.60 -11.75
C VAL A 101 4.54 12.21 -10.47
N ALA A 102 5.28 12.15 -9.36
CA ALA A 102 4.86 12.72 -8.08
C ALA A 102 4.67 14.25 -8.14
N ALA A 103 5.50 14.95 -8.90
CA ALA A 103 5.32 16.39 -9.13
C ALA A 103 4.00 16.69 -9.87
N GLY A 104 3.63 15.89 -10.85
CA GLY A 104 2.33 15.95 -11.51
C GLY A 104 1.18 15.68 -10.55
N VAL A 105 1.28 14.63 -9.73
CA VAL A 105 0.28 14.28 -8.70
C VAL A 105 0.09 15.41 -7.67
N ALA A 106 1.18 16.04 -7.23
CA ALA A 106 1.12 17.17 -6.31
C ALA A 106 0.44 18.40 -6.95
N LYS A 107 0.69 18.66 -8.25
CA LYS A 107 -0.01 19.70 -9.02
C LYS A 107 -1.49 19.38 -9.24
N ALA A 108 -1.85 18.11 -9.26
CA ALA A 108 -3.25 17.65 -9.32
C ALA A 108 -3.99 17.71 -7.98
N TYR A 109 -3.39 18.34 -6.96
CA TYR A 109 -3.98 18.55 -5.62
C TYR A 109 -4.25 17.28 -4.81
N ALA A 110 -3.47 16.23 -4.99
CA ALA A 110 -3.45 15.12 -4.05
C ALA A 110 -2.93 15.57 -2.68
N ASP A 111 -3.48 15.04 -1.60
CA ASP A 111 -3.07 15.38 -0.22
C ASP A 111 -1.91 14.51 0.25
N PHE A 112 -1.85 13.27 -0.24
CA PHE A 112 -0.80 12.30 0.07
C PHE A 112 -0.24 11.66 -1.20
N ILE A 113 1.06 11.37 -1.19
CA ILE A 113 1.69 10.48 -2.16
C ILE A 113 2.35 9.33 -1.40
N THR A 114 1.96 8.10 -1.71
CA THR A 114 2.57 6.89 -1.17
C THR A 114 3.57 6.32 -2.16
N ILE A 115 4.81 6.20 -1.76
CA ILE A 115 5.87 5.55 -2.55
C ILE A 115 6.03 4.11 -2.07
N SER A 116 5.75 3.15 -2.96
CA SER A 116 5.73 1.72 -2.64
C SER A 116 6.97 1.02 -3.17
N GLY A 117 7.76 0.43 -2.26
CA GLY A 117 8.92 -0.39 -2.61
C GLY A 117 8.56 -1.80 -3.10
N TYR A 118 9.56 -2.55 -3.54
CA TYR A 118 9.45 -3.90 -4.13
C TYR A 118 8.74 -4.93 -3.24
N ASP A 119 8.65 -4.71 -1.95
CA ASP A 119 7.97 -5.60 -0.99
C ASP A 119 6.46 -5.28 -0.86
N GLY A 120 5.99 -4.22 -1.49
CA GLY A 120 4.61 -3.74 -1.41
C GLY A 120 3.64 -4.54 -2.28
N GLY A 121 2.58 -5.12 -1.66
CA GLY A 121 1.53 -5.82 -2.40
C GLY A 121 1.87 -7.26 -2.78
N THR A 122 2.67 -7.96 -1.98
CA THR A 122 3.23 -9.28 -2.32
C THR A 122 2.30 -10.47 -2.20
N ALA A 123 1.16 -10.36 -1.51
CA ALA A 123 0.30 -11.50 -1.15
C ALA A 123 -0.25 -12.33 -2.34
N ALA A 124 -0.30 -11.78 -3.53
CA ALA A 124 -0.71 -12.49 -4.75
C ALA A 124 0.34 -12.40 -5.88
N SER A 125 1.56 -11.98 -5.56
CA SER A 125 2.63 -11.83 -6.53
C SER A 125 3.47 -13.10 -6.63
N PRO A 126 3.84 -13.55 -7.84
CA PRO A 126 4.80 -14.63 -8.01
C PRO A 126 6.18 -14.22 -7.52
N LEU A 127 6.99 -15.21 -7.13
CA LEU A 127 8.31 -14.97 -6.54
C LEU A 127 9.26 -14.23 -7.49
N SER A 128 9.14 -14.49 -8.79
CA SER A 128 9.91 -13.82 -9.84
C SER A 128 9.65 -12.31 -9.86
N SER A 129 8.39 -11.89 -9.79
CA SER A 129 8.03 -10.47 -9.74
C SER A 129 8.58 -9.80 -8.49
N ILE A 130 8.40 -10.42 -7.32
CA ILE A 130 8.90 -9.87 -6.04
C ILE A 130 10.42 -9.67 -6.06
N LYS A 131 11.15 -10.57 -6.70
CA LYS A 131 12.63 -10.51 -6.74
C LYS A 131 13.19 -9.51 -7.76
N TYR A 132 12.49 -9.30 -8.88
CA TYR A 132 13.12 -8.67 -10.04
C TYR A 132 12.36 -7.49 -10.62
N ALA A 133 11.10 -7.25 -10.26
CA ALA A 133 10.28 -6.24 -10.92
C ALA A 133 10.24 -4.88 -10.20
N GLY A 134 10.31 -4.84 -8.88
CA GLY A 134 10.19 -3.61 -8.10
C GLY A 134 11.53 -3.02 -7.67
N GLY A 135 11.54 -1.71 -7.36
CA GLY A 135 12.67 -0.98 -6.81
C GLY A 135 12.60 -0.78 -5.30
N PRO A 136 13.72 -0.42 -4.64
CA PRO A 136 13.74 -0.09 -3.21
C PRO A 136 12.99 1.22 -2.94
N TRP A 137 12.21 1.24 -1.86
CA TRP A 137 11.44 2.42 -1.47
C TRP A 137 12.34 3.63 -1.17
N GLU A 138 13.56 3.41 -0.70
CA GLU A 138 14.53 4.44 -0.36
C GLU A 138 14.87 5.32 -1.57
N MET A 139 15.10 4.71 -2.73
CA MET A 139 15.41 5.44 -3.96
C MET A 139 14.21 6.25 -4.43
N GLY A 140 13.03 5.62 -4.53
CA GLY A 140 11.83 6.29 -5.01
C GLY A 140 11.37 7.43 -4.08
N LEU A 141 11.48 7.23 -2.76
CA LEU A 141 11.17 8.25 -1.77
C LEU A 141 12.11 9.45 -1.86
N SER A 142 13.42 9.18 -1.92
CA SER A 142 14.45 10.23 -2.03
C SER A 142 14.29 11.04 -3.32
N GLU A 143 14.11 10.39 -4.46
CA GLU A 143 13.86 11.04 -5.74
C GLU A 143 12.60 11.92 -5.68
N THR A 144 11.51 11.38 -5.14
CA THR A 144 10.25 12.11 -4.98
C THR A 144 10.42 13.33 -4.10
N HIS A 145 11.03 13.17 -2.93
CA HIS A 145 11.25 14.28 -1.99
C HIS A 145 12.08 15.40 -2.61
N GLN A 146 13.19 15.06 -3.27
CA GLN A 146 14.08 16.02 -3.91
C GLN A 146 13.38 16.75 -5.08
N THR A 147 12.66 16.00 -5.92
CA THR A 147 11.92 16.59 -7.05
C THR A 147 10.82 17.55 -6.58
N LEU A 148 10.06 17.18 -5.56
CA LEU A 148 9.04 18.04 -4.97
C LEU A 148 9.64 19.30 -4.34
N ARG A 149 10.81 19.19 -3.69
CA ARG A 149 11.53 20.36 -3.15
C ARG A 149 12.03 21.29 -4.26
N ALA A 150 12.67 20.73 -5.27
CA ALA A 150 13.20 21.50 -6.40
C ALA A 150 12.12 22.28 -7.15
N ASN A 151 10.88 21.77 -7.14
CA ASN A 151 9.73 22.40 -7.79
C ASN A 151 8.82 23.21 -6.84
N ASN A 152 9.22 23.43 -5.58
CA ASN A 152 8.42 24.13 -4.54
C ASN A 152 7.04 23.48 -4.26
N LEU A 153 6.90 22.18 -4.50
CA LEU A 153 5.65 21.42 -4.32
C LEU A 153 5.61 20.65 -3.00
N ARG A 154 6.76 20.46 -2.33
CA ARG A 154 6.88 19.58 -1.17
C ARG A 154 5.92 19.96 -0.02
N LYS A 155 5.66 21.23 0.19
CA LYS A 155 4.75 21.73 1.24
C LYS A 155 3.27 21.44 0.97
N ASN A 156 2.92 21.10 -0.25
CA ASN A 156 1.53 20.94 -0.68
C ASN A 156 1.02 19.48 -0.49
N VAL A 157 1.92 18.53 -0.23
CA VAL A 157 1.60 17.11 -0.18
C VAL A 157 2.41 16.42 0.91
N ARG A 158 1.80 15.45 1.60
CA ARG A 158 2.47 14.57 2.56
C ARG A 158 3.01 13.33 1.86
N LEU A 159 4.21 12.91 2.26
CA LEU A 159 4.84 11.69 1.71
C LEU A 159 4.69 10.52 2.67
N GLN A 160 4.27 9.38 2.12
CA GLN A 160 4.22 8.10 2.80
C GLN A 160 5.15 7.11 2.09
N ALA A 161 5.85 6.29 2.84
CA ALA A 161 6.60 5.16 2.32
C ALA A 161 5.99 3.83 2.76
N ASP A 162 5.91 2.85 1.87
CA ASP A 162 5.56 1.46 2.19
C ASP A 162 6.38 0.47 1.36
N GLY A 163 6.13 -0.83 1.59
CA GLY A 163 6.74 -1.88 0.79
C GLY A 163 8.18 -2.21 1.18
N GLY A 164 8.41 -2.39 2.48
CA GLY A 164 9.71 -2.84 2.97
C GLY A 164 10.00 -2.47 4.42
N LEU A 165 9.25 -1.57 5.01
CA LEU A 165 9.48 -1.13 6.39
C LEU A 165 9.12 -2.24 7.39
N LYS A 166 10.03 -2.51 8.35
CA LYS A 166 9.89 -3.58 9.34
C LYS A 166 10.33 -3.17 10.75
N THR A 167 11.20 -2.16 10.89
CA THR A 167 11.87 -1.77 12.13
C THR A 167 11.80 -0.27 12.38
N GLY A 168 12.11 0.20 13.57
CA GLY A 168 12.25 1.62 13.88
C GLY A 168 13.40 2.28 13.10
N VAL A 169 14.43 1.51 12.74
CA VAL A 169 15.51 1.98 11.85
C VAL A 169 14.95 2.36 10.48
N ASP A 170 14.03 1.55 9.92
CA ASP A 170 13.40 1.87 8.64
C ASP A 170 12.56 3.13 8.73
N VAL A 171 11.85 3.34 9.86
CA VAL A 171 11.06 4.56 10.12
C VAL A 171 11.96 5.78 10.12
N VAL A 172 13.08 5.74 10.87
CA VAL A 172 14.01 6.87 10.95
C VAL A 172 14.66 7.15 9.59
N LYS A 173 15.10 6.11 8.86
CA LYS A 173 15.61 6.27 7.49
C LYS A 173 14.58 6.92 6.56
N ALA A 174 13.34 6.44 6.60
CA ALA A 174 12.28 6.99 5.77
C ALA A 174 11.97 8.46 6.13
N ALA A 175 11.99 8.82 7.42
CA ALA A 175 11.83 10.20 7.86
C ALA A 175 12.97 11.10 7.34
N ILE A 176 14.23 10.66 7.45
CA ILE A 176 15.40 11.38 6.90
C ILE A 176 15.26 11.60 5.38
N LEU A 177 14.71 10.60 4.66
CA LEU A 177 14.47 10.68 3.21
C LEU A 177 13.21 11.47 2.85
N GLY A 178 12.45 11.97 3.84
CA GLY A 178 11.34 12.89 3.66
C GLY A 178 9.94 12.31 3.84
N ALA A 179 9.79 11.08 4.35
CA ALA A 179 8.47 10.54 4.67
C ALA A 179 7.93 11.10 5.99
N GLU A 180 6.63 11.35 6.04
CA GLU A 180 5.87 11.79 7.22
C GLU A 180 4.88 10.72 7.69
N SER A 181 4.69 9.66 6.89
CA SER A 181 3.80 8.54 7.16
C SER A 181 4.45 7.23 6.72
N PHE A 182 4.15 6.14 7.41
CA PHE A 182 4.85 4.86 7.26
C PHE A 182 3.85 3.71 7.16
N GLY A 183 3.93 2.94 6.09
CA GLY A 183 3.06 1.80 5.84
C GLY A 183 3.77 0.47 6.10
N PHE A 184 3.14 -0.40 6.88
CA PHE A 184 3.66 -1.71 7.24
C PHE A 184 2.74 -2.83 6.74
N GLY A 185 3.31 -3.85 6.14
CA GLY A 185 2.58 -5.05 5.71
C GLY A 185 3.19 -6.33 6.26
N THR A 186 4.41 -6.63 5.84
CA THR A 186 5.10 -7.89 6.17
C THR A 186 5.44 -8.01 7.65
N GLY A 187 5.90 -6.95 8.31
CA GLY A 187 6.26 -6.96 9.73
C GLY A 187 5.11 -7.40 10.63
N PRO A 188 3.94 -6.75 10.59
CA PRO A 188 2.77 -7.19 11.33
C PRO A 188 2.32 -8.62 11.02
N MET A 189 2.44 -9.07 9.76
CA MET A 189 2.14 -10.46 9.40
C MET A 189 3.12 -11.45 10.03
N ILE A 190 4.41 -11.12 10.09
CA ILE A 190 5.43 -11.93 10.77
C ILE A 190 5.12 -12.00 12.27
N ALA A 191 4.74 -10.89 12.89
CA ALA A 191 4.31 -10.87 14.29
C ALA A 191 3.14 -11.83 14.55
N MET A 192 2.23 -12.00 13.59
CA MET A 192 1.12 -12.97 13.66
C MET A 192 1.50 -14.41 13.26
N GLY A 193 2.77 -14.72 13.05
CA GLY A 193 3.25 -16.07 12.75
C GLY A 193 3.56 -16.36 11.28
N CYS A 194 3.56 -15.36 10.40
CA CYS A 194 3.99 -15.55 9.01
C CYS A 194 5.47 -15.98 8.95
N LYS A 195 5.77 -17.04 8.20
CA LYS A 195 7.13 -17.58 8.01
C LYS A 195 7.85 -17.00 6.79
N TYR A 196 7.26 -15.99 6.15
CA TYR A 196 7.87 -15.31 4.99
C TYR A 196 8.19 -16.23 3.80
N LEU A 197 7.39 -17.28 3.60
CA LEU A 197 7.61 -18.28 2.54
C LEU A 197 7.31 -17.77 1.13
N ARG A 198 6.60 -16.65 1.00
CA ARG A 198 6.22 -16.03 -0.29
C ARG A 198 5.40 -16.94 -1.22
N ILE A 199 4.65 -17.91 -0.65
CA ILE A 199 3.72 -18.80 -1.38
C ILE A 199 2.26 -18.37 -1.21
N CYS A 200 2.01 -17.14 -0.81
CA CYS A 200 0.67 -16.60 -0.52
C CYS A 200 -0.28 -16.70 -1.72
N HIS A 201 0.25 -16.61 -2.94
CA HIS A 201 -0.52 -16.73 -4.19
C HIS A 201 -1.06 -18.14 -4.44
N LEU A 202 -0.48 -19.18 -3.83
CA LEU A 202 -0.88 -20.58 -4.02
C LEU A 202 -2.03 -21.03 -3.10
N ASN A 203 -2.57 -20.15 -2.26
CA ASN A 203 -3.56 -20.50 -1.24
C ASN A 203 -3.15 -21.64 -0.28
N ASN A 204 -1.86 -21.91 -0.16
CA ASN A 204 -1.28 -22.99 0.63
C ASN A 204 -0.33 -22.46 1.72
N CYS A 205 -0.79 -21.48 2.48
CA CYS A 205 -0.01 -20.88 3.57
C CYS A 205 0.02 -21.83 4.77
N ALA A 206 1.16 -22.47 5.03
CA ALA A 206 1.33 -23.43 6.12
C ALA A 206 1.01 -22.87 7.52
N THR A 207 1.10 -21.56 7.70
CA THR A 207 0.82 -20.89 8.98
C THR A 207 -0.60 -20.33 9.09
N GLY A 208 -1.45 -20.57 8.09
CA GLY A 208 -2.84 -20.11 8.12
C GLY A 208 -3.07 -18.59 7.92
N VAL A 209 -2.01 -17.78 7.83
CA VAL A 209 -2.11 -16.31 7.75
C VAL A 209 -2.75 -15.84 6.43
N ALA A 210 -2.35 -16.44 5.30
CA ALA A 210 -2.75 -15.96 3.96
C ALA A 210 -3.38 -17.06 3.12
N THR A 211 -4.30 -17.85 3.68
CA THR A 211 -5.02 -18.91 3.00
C THR A 211 -6.51 -18.91 3.34
N GLN A 212 -7.35 -19.43 2.45
CA GLN A 212 -8.76 -19.71 2.71
C GLN A 212 -9.01 -21.17 3.15
N ASN A 213 -7.96 -21.99 3.22
CA ASN A 213 -8.07 -23.36 3.71
C ASN A 213 -8.50 -23.38 5.18
N LYS A 214 -9.68 -23.93 5.46
CA LYS A 214 -10.30 -23.94 6.80
C LYS A 214 -9.46 -24.71 7.83
N VAL A 215 -8.79 -25.77 7.43
CA VAL A 215 -7.95 -26.60 8.30
C VAL A 215 -6.71 -25.82 8.71
N LEU A 216 -5.99 -25.25 7.74
CA LEU A 216 -4.80 -24.44 8.00
C LEU A 216 -5.13 -23.22 8.88
N ARG A 217 -6.24 -22.51 8.60
CA ARG A 217 -6.68 -21.38 9.42
C ARG A 217 -7.04 -21.79 10.84
N LYS A 218 -7.73 -22.92 11.03
CA LYS A 218 -8.19 -23.35 12.35
C LYS A 218 -7.06 -23.88 13.23
N TYR A 219 -6.11 -24.64 12.66
CA TYR A 219 -5.13 -25.39 13.45
C TYR A 219 -3.71 -24.82 13.40
N HIS A 220 -3.39 -23.94 12.45
CA HIS A 220 -2.03 -23.40 12.27
C HIS A 220 -1.93 -21.89 12.45
N PHE A 221 -3.05 -21.15 12.40
CA PHE A 221 -3.03 -19.72 12.65
C PHE A 221 -2.96 -19.44 14.16
N ILE A 222 -1.89 -18.78 14.58
CA ILE A 222 -1.60 -18.45 15.98
C ILE A 222 -1.72 -16.95 16.28
N GLY A 223 -2.00 -16.14 15.25
CA GLY A 223 -1.98 -14.68 15.36
C GLY A 223 -3.04 -14.16 16.34
N LYS A 224 -2.63 -13.16 17.11
CA LYS A 224 -3.48 -12.39 18.02
C LYS A 224 -3.25 -10.90 17.79
N ASP A 225 -4.24 -10.09 18.10
CA ASP A 225 -4.18 -8.63 18.02
C ASP A 225 -3.09 -8.05 18.92
N GLU A 226 -2.90 -8.62 20.14
CA GLU A 226 -1.84 -8.16 21.04
C GLU A 226 -0.42 -8.31 20.43
N MET A 227 -0.21 -9.31 19.58
CA MET A 227 1.08 -9.48 18.89
C MET A 227 1.37 -8.30 17.95
N VAL A 228 0.36 -7.84 17.22
CA VAL A 228 0.47 -6.68 16.34
C VAL A 228 0.62 -5.40 17.16
N MET A 229 -0.16 -5.24 18.21
CA MET A 229 -0.05 -4.09 19.12
C MET A 229 1.36 -3.98 19.72
N ASN A 230 1.92 -5.09 20.20
CA ASN A 230 3.26 -5.12 20.79
C ASN A 230 4.33 -4.86 19.74
N TYR A 231 4.18 -5.41 18.52
CA TYR A 231 5.07 -5.11 17.42
C TYR A 231 5.17 -3.59 17.17
N PHE A 232 4.05 -2.88 17.08
CA PHE A 232 4.07 -1.43 16.88
C PHE A 232 4.58 -0.65 18.09
N LYS A 233 4.35 -1.13 19.31
CA LYS A 233 4.98 -0.53 20.50
C LYS A 233 6.50 -0.63 20.44
N PHE A 234 7.04 -1.79 20.03
CA PHE A 234 8.50 -1.96 19.86
C PHE A 234 9.06 -1.08 18.76
N ILE A 235 8.37 -0.95 17.61
CA ILE A 235 8.75 -0.02 16.54
C ILE A 235 8.82 1.42 17.06
N ALA A 236 7.80 1.85 17.80
CA ALA A 236 7.74 3.21 18.35
C ALA A 236 8.86 3.44 19.36
N GLU A 237 9.14 2.47 20.24
CA GLU A 237 10.20 2.58 21.24
C GLU A 237 11.59 2.59 20.58
N GLU A 238 11.86 1.70 19.64
CA GLU A 238 13.11 1.70 18.87
C GLU A 238 13.30 3.04 18.14
N THR A 239 12.26 3.56 17.49
CA THR A 239 12.30 4.86 16.83
C THR A 239 12.64 5.98 17.83
N ARG A 240 12.00 5.98 19.01
CA ARG A 240 12.24 6.95 20.08
C ARG A 240 13.69 6.93 20.57
N ILE A 241 14.26 5.73 20.76
CA ILE A 241 15.65 5.55 21.19
C ILE A 241 16.61 6.08 20.11
N LEU A 242 16.37 5.75 18.85
CA LEU A 242 17.18 6.24 17.73
C LEU A 242 17.16 7.75 17.61
N LEU A 243 15.98 8.38 17.71
CA LEU A 243 15.86 9.84 17.70
C LEU A 243 16.62 10.48 18.88
N ALA A 244 16.50 9.91 20.08
CA ALA A 244 17.23 10.42 21.24
C ALA A 244 18.75 10.34 21.05
N ASN A 245 19.26 9.23 20.48
CA ASN A 245 20.68 9.07 20.16
C ASN A 245 21.18 10.08 19.10
N LEU A 246 20.29 10.47 18.18
CA LEU A 246 20.56 11.51 17.18
C LEU A 246 20.37 12.94 17.70
N GLY A 247 19.86 13.12 18.93
CA GLY A 247 19.62 14.42 19.54
C GLY A 247 18.28 15.07 19.17
N TYR A 248 17.36 14.33 18.55
CA TYR A 248 16.05 14.82 18.15
C TYR A 248 14.94 14.39 19.11
N LYS A 249 13.89 15.24 19.22
CA LYS A 249 12.72 14.96 20.06
C LYS A 249 11.53 14.40 19.26
N LYS A 250 11.43 14.73 17.98
CA LYS A 250 10.34 14.37 17.08
C LYS A 250 10.89 13.95 15.72
N LEU A 251 10.10 13.18 14.98
CA LEU A 251 10.42 12.80 13.59
C LEU A 251 10.45 14.02 12.64
N SER A 252 9.81 15.11 13.02
CA SER A 252 9.79 16.38 12.24
C SER A 252 11.00 17.26 12.46
N ASP A 253 11.84 16.99 13.45
CA ASP A 253 13.02 17.79 13.78
C ASP A 253 14.19 17.45 12.86
#